data_0600b14bc1a16cd518b1ad4e0605deec
#
_entry.id   0600b14bc1a16cd518b1ad4e0605deec
#
_cell.length_a   1.000
_cell.length_b   1.000
_cell.length_c   1.000
_cell.angle_alpha   90.00
_cell.angle_beta   90.00
_cell.angle_gamma   90.00
#
_symmetry.space_group_name_H-M   'P 1'
#
loop_
_entity.id
_entity.type
_entity.pdbx_description
1 polymer ?
#
loop_
_entity_poly.entity_id
_entity_poly.type
_entity_poly.pdbx_seq_one_letter_code
_entity_poly.pdbx_strand_id
1 'polypeptide(L)'
;MQQDPYPLYARARAEEPIFFCEDLGMWVATRHADVTAILRDTDRFSSRLTTVSVKEPPPEVVAVMRRGFPRTGSIIHLDPPEHTPVRRRMNAAFIPHRIASLEGAISSLANQLVDSFEATGRTDLIASFCGPLPVAVIGDILGVSRADSGKFGQWADDSARLLMSGQLPTDEWVRVAESVVAMQHYLADLISARRSTPADDLLTTLIQTATAPSGQLDMTKAVSYATAFVFAGHKTTTDLLGNALRLLLLHPEQLAALVRDPSLAAAAVEETLRRDCPVPGTARVANVDVKIGDVTIPKDARILVLLGSANHDERVFEASSKFDPGRADSGEHLGFGRGVHFCLGAPLARLQGRVALSVLTQRLPGLRLADERPVKFRQVTMFRGPVSLEAAWDVKK
;
A
#
# COMPACT_ATOMS: atom_id res chain seq x y z
N MET A 1 -0.89 10.25 -19.29
CA MET A 1 -1.13 8.86 -18.87
C MET A 1 -1.09 8.67 -17.35
N GLN A 2 -0.02 9.02 -16.64
CA GLN A 2 0.05 8.76 -15.17
C GLN A 2 -0.86 9.66 -14.32
N GLN A 3 -1.25 10.85 -14.78
CA GLN A 3 -2.18 11.72 -14.07
C GLN A 3 -3.62 11.21 -14.14
N ASP A 4 -4.05 10.72 -15.31
CA ASP A 4 -5.34 10.06 -15.53
C ASP A 4 -5.18 8.84 -16.44
N PRO A 5 -5.06 7.63 -15.90
CA PRO A 5 -4.89 6.41 -16.68
C PRO A 5 -6.22 5.81 -17.16
N TYR A 6 -7.35 6.23 -16.61
CA TYR A 6 -8.64 5.54 -16.79
C TYR A 6 -9.17 5.52 -18.21
N PRO A 7 -9.02 6.57 -19.04
CA PRO A 7 -9.40 6.50 -20.46
C PRO A 7 -8.62 5.44 -21.23
N LEU A 8 -7.30 5.30 -20.94
CA LEU A 8 -6.49 4.25 -21.53
C LEU A 8 -6.94 2.86 -21.08
N TYR A 9 -7.23 2.70 -19.78
CA TYR A 9 -7.73 1.43 -19.24
C TYR A 9 -9.06 1.02 -19.87
N ALA A 10 -9.99 1.97 -20.06
CA ALA A 10 -11.27 1.72 -20.70
C ALA A 10 -11.08 1.23 -22.13
N ARG A 11 -10.22 1.91 -22.91
CA ARG A 11 -9.91 1.48 -24.28
C ARG A 11 -9.28 0.08 -24.32
N ALA A 12 -8.30 -0.19 -23.47
CA ALA A 12 -7.65 -1.49 -23.41
C ALA A 12 -8.66 -2.62 -23.04
N ARG A 13 -9.55 -2.40 -22.06
CA ARG A 13 -10.60 -3.37 -21.72
C ARG A 13 -11.55 -3.66 -22.89
N ALA A 14 -11.85 -2.65 -23.69
CA ALA A 14 -12.77 -2.78 -24.81
C ALA A 14 -12.13 -3.46 -26.03
N GLU A 15 -10.95 -3.00 -26.42
CA GLU A 15 -10.31 -3.35 -27.70
C GLU A 15 -9.37 -4.55 -27.57
N GLU A 16 -8.48 -4.55 -26.54
CA GLU A 16 -7.44 -5.56 -26.39
C GLU A 16 -7.18 -5.84 -24.89
N PRO A 17 -8.04 -6.65 -24.24
CA PRO A 17 -8.00 -6.83 -22.79
C PRO A 17 -6.75 -7.56 -22.27
N ILE A 18 -6.09 -8.33 -23.13
CA ILE A 18 -4.79 -8.97 -22.90
C ILE A 18 -3.88 -8.58 -24.05
N PHE A 19 -2.78 -7.88 -23.76
CA PHE A 19 -1.83 -7.43 -24.78
C PHE A 19 -0.39 -7.41 -24.27
N PHE A 20 0.58 -7.40 -25.17
CA PHE A 20 1.98 -7.21 -24.83
C PHE A 20 2.34 -5.73 -24.90
N CYS A 21 2.89 -5.20 -23.82
CA CYS A 21 3.37 -3.83 -23.74
C CYS A 21 4.89 -3.81 -23.92
N GLU A 22 5.36 -3.37 -25.09
CA GLU A 22 6.78 -3.35 -25.45
C GLU A 22 7.60 -2.47 -24.47
N ASP A 23 7.09 -1.29 -24.11
CA ASP A 23 7.76 -0.35 -23.19
C ASP A 23 8.05 -0.98 -21.80
N LEU A 24 7.20 -1.91 -21.36
CA LEU A 24 7.35 -2.61 -20.08
C LEU A 24 8.02 -3.98 -20.24
N GLY A 25 8.07 -4.52 -21.45
CA GLY A 25 8.48 -5.91 -21.70
C GLY A 25 7.58 -6.92 -20.98
N MET A 26 6.29 -6.63 -20.84
CA MET A 26 5.34 -7.42 -20.07
C MET A 26 4.00 -7.56 -20.79
N TRP A 27 3.35 -8.70 -20.59
CA TRP A 27 1.93 -8.85 -20.88
C TRP A 27 1.10 -8.01 -19.90
N VAL A 28 -0.07 -7.57 -20.31
CA VAL A 28 -0.97 -6.75 -19.46
C VAL A 28 -2.36 -7.37 -19.50
N ALA A 29 -2.99 -7.53 -18.33
CA ALA A 29 -4.38 -7.97 -18.18
C ALA A 29 -5.22 -6.85 -17.56
N THR A 30 -6.38 -6.53 -18.15
CA THR A 30 -7.15 -5.32 -17.83
C THR A 30 -8.56 -5.57 -17.34
N ARG A 31 -9.23 -6.67 -17.75
CA ARG A 31 -10.62 -7.01 -17.37
C ARG A 31 -10.67 -7.63 -15.97
N HIS A 32 -11.71 -7.35 -15.22
CA HIS A 32 -11.90 -7.85 -13.86
C HIS A 32 -11.87 -9.39 -13.77
N ALA A 33 -12.54 -10.08 -14.70
CA ALA A 33 -12.57 -11.54 -14.72
C ALA A 33 -11.17 -12.15 -14.94
N ASP A 34 -10.41 -11.63 -15.91
CA ASP A 34 -9.06 -12.12 -16.24
C ASP A 34 -8.08 -11.86 -15.11
N VAL A 35 -8.10 -10.62 -14.56
CA VAL A 35 -7.27 -10.22 -13.41
C VAL A 35 -7.58 -11.11 -12.20
N THR A 36 -8.85 -11.37 -11.91
CA THR A 36 -9.27 -12.26 -10.81
C THR A 36 -8.80 -13.69 -11.04
N ALA A 37 -8.93 -14.22 -12.25
CA ALA A 37 -8.49 -15.56 -12.60
C ALA A 37 -6.97 -15.71 -12.42
N ILE A 38 -6.18 -14.75 -12.93
CA ILE A 38 -4.71 -14.74 -12.79
C ILE A 38 -4.29 -14.68 -11.32
N LEU A 39 -4.95 -13.85 -10.50
CA LEU A 39 -4.60 -13.70 -9.08
C LEU A 39 -4.94 -14.92 -8.22
N ARG A 40 -5.90 -15.75 -8.64
CA ARG A 40 -6.31 -16.96 -7.91
C ARG A 40 -5.53 -18.20 -8.29
N ASP A 41 -4.97 -18.23 -9.49
CA ASP A 41 -4.33 -19.41 -10.06
C ASP A 41 -2.82 -19.38 -9.80
N THR A 42 -2.41 -19.89 -8.67
CA THR A 42 -1.00 -19.96 -8.25
C THR A 42 -0.22 -21.06 -8.96
N ASP A 43 -0.88 -22.02 -9.57
CA ASP A 43 -0.22 -23.11 -10.30
C ASP A 43 0.33 -22.60 -11.64
N ARG A 44 -0.45 -21.80 -12.35
CA ARG A 44 -0.06 -21.22 -13.62
C ARG A 44 0.64 -19.87 -13.51
N PHE A 45 0.42 -19.10 -12.41
CA PHE A 45 0.92 -17.73 -12.25
C PHE A 45 1.65 -17.55 -10.91
N SER A 46 2.97 -17.48 -10.96
CA SER A 46 3.84 -17.31 -9.81
C SER A 46 3.96 -15.84 -9.37
N SER A 47 4.11 -15.63 -8.08
CA SER A 47 4.40 -14.33 -7.46
C SER A 47 5.90 -14.00 -7.34
N ARG A 48 6.80 -14.88 -7.80
CA ARG A 48 8.26 -14.79 -7.58
C ARG A 48 8.91 -13.46 -7.99
N LEU A 49 8.31 -12.72 -8.94
CA LEU A 49 8.84 -11.42 -9.43
C LEU A 49 7.86 -10.24 -9.23
N THR A 50 6.96 -10.33 -8.25
CA THR A 50 5.89 -9.34 -8.03
C THR A 50 6.41 -7.90 -7.86
N THR A 51 7.56 -7.71 -7.21
CA THR A 51 8.16 -6.38 -6.93
C THR A 51 9.60 -6.26 -7.41
N VAL A 52 9.99 -7.05 -8.40
CA VAL A 52 11.35 -6.93 -8.96
C VAL A 52 11.41 -5.71 -9.86
N SER A 53 12.38 -4.83 -9.58
CA SER A 53 12.64 -3.64 -10.40
C SER A 53 12.95 -4.02 -11.84
N VAL A 54 12.48 -3.22 -12.78
CA VAL A 54 12.83 -3.34 -14.21
C VAL A 54 14.27 -2.90 -14.46
N LYS A 55 14.82 -2.04 -13.58
CA LYS A 55 16.16 -1.48 -13.72
C LYS A 55 17.08 -2.01 -12.61
N GLU A 56 18.24 -2.54 -13.01
CA GLU A 56 19.27 -2.97 -12.06
C GLU A 56 19.87 -1.76 -11.32
N PRO A 57 20.10 -1.87 -10.00
CA PRO A 57 20.75 -0.83 -9.24
C PRO A 57 22.22 -0.68 -9.63
N PRO A 58 22.79 0.55 -9.62
CA PRO A 58 24.20 0.79 -9.83
C PRO A 58 25.09 -0.01 -8.85
N PRO A 59 26.33 -0.34 -9.22
CA PRO A 59 27.27 -1.11 -8.38
C PRO A 59 27.47 -0.51 -6.98
N GLU A 60 27.47 0.82 -6.87
CA GLU A 60 27.63 1.58 -5.63
C GLU A 60 26.46 1.30 -4.68
N VAL A 61 25.24 1.28 -5.21
CA VAL A 61 24.02 0.95 -4.44
C VAL A 61 24.07 -0.51 -3.98
N VAL A 62 24.47 -1.42 -4.85
CA VAL A 62 24.65 -2.85 -4.51
C VAL A 62 25.68 -3.01 -3.39
N ALA A 63 26.79 -2.27 -3.44
CA ALA A 63 27.83 -2.30 -2.40
C ALA A 63 27.29 -1.84 -1.04
N VAL A 64 26.48 -0.78 -1.01
CA VAL A 64 25.80 -0.31 0.21
C VAL A 64 24.82 -1.37 0.75
N MET A 65 23.96 -1.90 -0.10
CA MET A 65 22.94 -2.88 0.31
C MET A 65 23.55 -4.19 0.87
N ARG A 66 24.74 -4.56 0.43
CA ARG A 66 25.48 -5.72 0.98
C ARG A 66 25.90 -5.55 2.45
N ARG A 67 25.94 -4.32 2.99
CA ARG A 67 26.24 -4.04 4.41
C ARG A 67 25.03 -4.29 5.31
N GLY A 68 23.84 -4.39 4.74
CA GLY A 68 22.60 -4.69 5.45
C GLY A 68 22.21 -6.17 5.34
N PHE A 69 20.94 -6.42 5.51
CA PHE A 69 20.35 -7.75 5.44
C PHE A 69 19.76 -7.99 4.05
N PRO A 70 20.09 -9.11 3.38
CA PRO A 70 19.52 -9.43 2.09
C PRO A 70 18.01 -9.63 2.17
N ARG A 71 17.31 -9.22 1.13
CA ARG A 71 15.86 -9.42 1.01
C ARG A 71 15.58 -10.87 0.66
N THR A 72 15.32 -11.69 1.66
CA THR A 72 15.05 -13.11 1.49
C THR A 72 13.60 -13.44 1.88
N GLY A 73 12.94 -14.26 1.07
CA GLY A 73 11.70 -14.94 1.44
C GLY A 73 10.54 -14.03 1.82
N SER A 74 10.45 -12.82 1.25
CA SER A 74 9.28 -11.96 1.45
C SER A 74 8.03 -12.72 1.03
N ILE A 75 7.01 -12.75 1.90
CA ILE A 75 5.76 -13.48 1.69
C ILE A 75 5.08 -13.17 0.34
N ILE A 76 5.28 -11.96 -0.18
CA ILE A 76 4.70 -11.52 -1.47
C ILE A 76 5.36 -12.18 -2.70
N HIS A 77 6.50 -12.83 -2.52
CA HIS A 77 7.24 -13.53 -3.58
C HIS A 77 7.16 -15.05 -3.46
N LEU A 78 6.57 -15.56 -2.37
CA LEU A 78 6.42 -17.00 -2.17
C LEU A 78 5.15 -17.50 -2.85
N ASP A 79 5.22 -18.68 -3.41
CA ASP A 79 4.04 -19.42 -3.89
C ASP A 79 3.73 -20.60 -2.95
N PRO A 80 2.52 -21.16 -2.96
CA PRO A 80 2.26 -22.45 -2.32
C PRO A 80 3.19 -23.56 -2.90
N PRO A 81 3.67 -24.49 -2.08
CA PRO A 81 3.31 -24.70 -0.67
C PRO A 81 4.04 -23.81 0.34
N GLU A 82 5.18 -23.18 0.01
CA GLU A 82 6.04 -22.40 0.92
C GLU A 82 5.34 -21.17 1.49
N HIS A 83 4.49 -20.52 0.70
CA HIS A 83 3.67 -19.38 1.12
C HIS A 83 2.75 -19.70 2.28
N THR A 84 2.06 -20.84 2.23
CA THR A 84 0.93 -21.17 3.12
C THR A 84 1.29 -21.18 4.61
N PRO A 85 2.36 -21.85 5.09
CA PRO A 85 2.72 -21.85 6.49
C PRO A 85 3.17 -20.48 7.00
N VAL A 86 3.88 -19.70 6.18
CA VAL A 86 4.30 -18.33 6.50
C VAL A 86 3.07 -17.44 6.65
N ARG A 87 2.16 -17.48 5.68
CA ARG A 87 0.90 -16.71 5.67
C ARG A 87 0.04 -17.02 6.90
N ARG A 88 -0.12 -18.29 7.25
CA ARG A 88 -0.91 -18.72 8.41
C ARG A 88 -0.39 -18.12 9.71
N ARG A 89 0.94 -18.11 9.91
CA ARG A 89 1.55 -17.51 11.10
C ARG A 89 1.36 -15.99 11.12
N MET A 90 1.59 -15.31 10.02
CA MET A 90 1.43 -13.85 9.94
C MET A 90 -0.01 -13.40 10.11
N ASN A 91 -1.00 -14.18 9.63
CA ASN A 91 -2.43 -13.88 9.83
C ASN A 91 -2.78 -13.74 11.32
N ALA A 92 -2.08 -14.44 12.23
CA ALA A 92 -2.34 -14.35 13.68
C ALA A 92 -2.12 -12.93 14.24
N ALA A 93 -1.27 -12.11 13.61
CA ALA A 93 -1.07 -10.71 14.01
C ALA A 93 -2.19 -9.77 13.52
N PHE A 94 -2.99 -10.19 12.53
CA PHE A 94 -4.01 -9.36 11.87
C PHE A 94 -5.44 -9.86 12.09
N ILE A 95 -5.66 -10.63 13.16
CA ILE A 95 -7.00 -11.09 13.51
C ILE A 95 -7.90 -9.90 13.92
N PRO A 96 -9.22 -9.98 13.68
CA PRO A 96 -10.15 -8.87 13.89
C PRO A 96 -10.07 -8.23 15.28
N HIS A 97 -9.96 -9.02 16.33
CA HIS A 97 -9.88 -8.51 17.71
C HIS A 97 -8.61 -7.65 17.93
N ARG A 98 -7.44 -8.08 17.44
CA ARG A 98 -6.20 -7.30 17.56
C ARG A 98 -6.26 -6.00 16.77
N ILE A 99 -6.82 -6.05 15.58
CA ILE A 99 -6.98 -4.84 14.77
C ILE A 99 -7.95 -3.87 15.45
N ALA A 100 -9.08 -4.37 15.96
CA ALA A 100 -10.04 -3.53 16.67
C ALA A 100 -9.43 -2.87 17.93
N SER A 101 -8.55 -3.54 18.65
CA SER A 101 -7.89 -2.95 19.83
C SER A 101 -6.97 -1.77 19.52
N LEU A 102 -6.53 -1.61 18.27
CA LEU A 102 -5.71 -0.48 17.82
C LEU A 102 -6.51 0.80 17.57
N GLU A 103 -7.85 0.73 17.52
CA GLU A 103 -8.67 1.88 17.13
C GLU A 103 -8.48 3.09 18.03
N GLY A 104 -8.43 2.90 19.35
CA GLY A 104 -8.20 3.98 20.30
C GLY A 104 -6.83 4.64 20.13
N ALA A 105 -5.78 3.86 19.91
CA ALA A 105 -4.43 4.38 19.68
C ALA A 105 -4.35 5.15 18.33
N ILE A 106 -4.92 4.60 17.27
CA ILE A 106 -4.96 5.25 15.94
C ILE A 106 -5.76 6.56 16.02
N SER A 107 -6.90 6.55 16.73
CA SER A 107 -7.70 7.76 16.94
C SER A 107 -6.93 8.84 17.72
N SER A 108 -6.20 8.44 18.77
CA SER A 108 -5.34 9.36 19.53
C SER A 108 -4.25 9.97 18.65
N LEU A 109 -3.53 9.16 17.87
CA LEU A 109 -2.52 9.62 16.92
C LEU A 109 -3.09 10.58 15.87
N ALA A 110 -4.24 10.24 15.29
CA ALA A 110 -4.93 11.09 14.32
C ALA A 110 -5.30 12.45 14.92
N ASN A 111 -5.83 12.49 16.14
CA ASN A 111 -6.15 13.73 16.83
C ASN A 111 -4.90 14.55 17.13
N GLN A 112 -3.83 13.96 17.64
CA GLN A 112 -2.55 14.65 17.90
C GLN A 112 -1.96 15.29 16.63
N LEU A 113 -2.09 14.62 15.48
CA LEU A 113 -1.67 15.19 14.19
C LEU A 113 -2.52 16.40 13.84
N VAL A 114 -3.85 16.33 13.99
CA VAL A 114 -4.77 17.45 13.71
C VAL A 114 -4.47 18.63 14.66
N ASP A 115 -4.23 18.39 15.96
CA ASP A 115 -3.88 19.42 16.94
C ASP A 115 -2.65 20.24 16.48
N SER A 116 -1.72 19.65 15.74
CA SER A 116 -0.51 20.33 15.28
C SER A 116 -0.75 21.38 14.18
N PHE A 117 -1.88 21.31 13.46
CA PHE A 117 -2.14 22.20 12.33
C PHE A 117 -3.55 22.81 12.27
N GLU A 118 -4.52 22.38 13.08
CA GLU A 118 -5.91 22.85 12.96
C GLU A 118 -6.06 24.37 13.10
N ALA A 119 -5.23 25.01 13.91
CA ALA A 119 -5.25 26.44 14.11
C ALA A 119 -4.75 27.26 12.91
N THR A 120 -4.09 26.61 11.93
CA THR A 120 -3.52 27.32 10.74
C THR A 120 -4.57 27.64 9.67
N GLY A 121 -5.71 26.94 9.66
CA GLY A 121 -6.77 27.07 8.65
C GLY A 121 -6.43 26.55 7.27
N ARG A 122 -5.18 26.10 7.03
CA ARG A 122 -4.68 25.55 5.76
C ARG A 122 -3.46 24.69 5.99
N THR A 123 -3.34 23.58 5.26
CA THR A 123 -2.10 22.76 5.20
C THR A 123 -2.08 21.83 3.99
N ASP A 124 -0.91 21.26 3.68
CA ASP A 124 -0.80 20.05 2.84
C ASP A 124 -1.13 18.81 3.69
N LEU A 125 -2.29 18.24 3.49
CA LEU A 125 -2.76 17.04 4.21
C LEU A 125 -1.90 15.80 3.97
N ILE A 126 -1.17 15.72 2.84
CA ILE A 126 -0.27 14.59 2.61
C ILE A 126 0.92 14.67 3.58
N ALA A 127 1.55 15.81 3.68
CA ALA A 127 2.72 16.01 4.53
C ALA A 127 2.37 16.04 6.02
N SER A 128 1.23 16.68 6.38
CA SER A 128 0.88 16.92 7.78
C SER A 128 0.07 15.79 8.45
N PHE A 129 -0.57 14.92 7.65
CA PHE A 129 -1.49 13.91 8.19
C PHE A 129 -1.37 12.54 7.51
N CYS A 130 -1.57 12.45 6.18
CA CYS A 130 -1.68 11.17 5.48
C CYS A 130 -0.37 10.35 5.51
N GLY A 131 0.79 11.01 5.46
CA GLY A 131 2.10 10.37 5.59
C GLY A 131 2.42 9.99 7.05
N PRO A 132 2.36 10.94 8.00
CA PRO A 132 2.69 10.69 9.40
C PRO A 132 1.84 9.63 10.09
N LEU A 133 0.52 9.58 9.85
CA LEU A 133 -0.37 8.64 10.55
C LEU A 133 0.00 7.17 10.31
N PRO A 134 0.13 6.66 9.08
CA PRO A 134 0.49 5.26 8.85
C PRO A 134 1.89 4.90 9.36
N VAL A 135 2.85 5.83 9.30
CA VAL A 135 4.20 5.63 9.83
C VAL A 135 4.17 5.46 11.34
N ALA A 136 3.44 6.32 12.06
CA ALA A 136 3.29 6.20 13.49
C ALA A 136 2.64 4.88 13.89
N VAL A 137 1.56 4.49 13.18
CA VAL A 137 0.85 3.23 13.44
C VAL A 137 1.75 2.02 13.23
N ILE A 138 2.50 1.94 12.11
CA ILE A 138 3.38 0.80 11.88
C ILE A 138 4.57 0.79 12.84
N GLY A 139 5.07 1.96 13.24
CA GLY A 139 6.09 2.12 14.27
C GLY A 139 5.62 1.56 15.62
N ASP A 140 4.44 1.94 16.06
CA ASP A 140 3.84 1.45 17.32
C ASP A 140 3.66 -0.08 17.31
N ILE A 141 3.15 -0.64 16.19
CA ILE A 141 2.96 -2.09 16.03
C ILE A 141 4.29 -2.86 16.04
N LEU A 142 5.38 -2.26 15.57
CA LEU A 142 6.73 -2.84 15.59
C LEU A 142 7.50 -2.53 16.89
N GLY A 143 6.94 -1.72 17.78
CA GLY A 143 7.58 -1.35 19.05
C GLY A 143 8.70 -0.32 18.92
N VAL A 144 8.64 0.54 17.90
CA VAL A 144 9.56 1.67 17.72
C VAL A 144 9.34 2.68 18.85
N SER A 145 10.42 3.17 19.44
CA SER A 145 10.33 4.17 20.51
C SER A 145 9.81 5.51 19.99
N ARG A 146 9.11 6.29 20.83
CA ARG A 146 8.66 7.64 20.47
C ARG A 146 9.82 8.58 20.14
N ALA A 147 10.99 8.38 20.77
CA ALA A 147 12.19 9.15 20.49
C ALA A 147 12.73 8.92 19.07
N ASP A 148 12.51 7.72 18.52
CA ASP A 148 12.99 7.33 17.20
C ASP A 148 11.95 7.54 16.09
N SER A 149 10.71 7.96 16.41
CA SER A 149 9.60 8.03 15.46
C SER A 149 9.89 8.90 14.24
N GLY A 150 10.54 10.06 14.42
CA GLY A 150 10.92 10.94 13.31
C GLY A 150 11.93 10.29 12.37
N LYS A 151 12.95 9.62 12.93
CA LYS A 151 13.96 8.90 12.18
C LYS A 151 13.36 7.68 11.44
N PHE A 152 12.46 6.98 12.12
CA PHE A 152 11.73 5.87 11.55
C PHE A 152 10.85 6.29 10.36
N GLY A 153 10.20 7.45 10.46
CA GLY A 153 9.44 8.06 9.36
C GLY A 153 10.29 8.29 8.11
N GLN A 154 11.48 8.89 8.29
CA GLN A 154 12.42 9.08 7.17
C GLN A 154 12.85 7.74 6.56
N TRP A 155 13.16 6.74 7.37
CA TRP A 155 13.52 5.40 6.89
C TRP A 155 12.39 4.73 6.10
N ALA A 156 11.14 4.90 6.54
CA ALA A 156 9.98 4.36 5.84
C ALA A 156 9.80 5.03 4.46
N ASP A 157 9.96 6.35 4.37
CA ASP A 157 9.95 7.09 3.11
C ASP A 157 11.07 6.64 2.18
N ASP A 158 12.29 6.52 2.68
CA ASP A 158 13.45 6.10 1.90
C ASP A 158 13.31 4.64 1.42
N SER A 159 12.68 3.77 2.20
CA SER A 159 12.36 2.39 1.79
C SER A 159 11.41 2.37 0.58
N ALA A 160 10.41 3.25 0.58
CA ALA A 160 9.51 3.41 -0.56
C ALA A 160 10.25 3.99 -1.78
N ARG A 161 11.12 4.99 -1.57
CA ARG A 161 11.93 5.59 -2.63
C ARG A 161 12.92 4.59 -3.24
N LEU A 162 13.55 3.74 -2.42
CA LEU A 162 14.46 2.69 -2.91
C LEU A 162 13.76 1.71 -3.86
N LEU A 163 12.54 1.32 -3.55
CA LEU A 163 11.76 0.42 -4.40
C LEU A 163 11.30 1.08 -5.72
N MET A 164 11.11 2.41 -5.68
CA MET A 164 10.67 3.22 -6.82
C MET A 164 11.84 3.82 -7.62
N SER A 165 13.07 3.51 -7.27
CA SER A 165 14.30 4.25 -7.59
C SER A 165 14.78 4.19 -9.05
N GLY A 166 14.07 3.55 -9.96
CA GLY A 166 14.50 3.48 -11.37
C GLY A 166 14.79 4.82 -12.07
N GLN A 167 14.60 5.97 -11.38
CA GLN A 167 14.79 7.32 -11.90
C GLN A 167 15.64 8.20 -10.98
N LEU A 168 16.20 7.71 -9.87
CA LEU A 168 17.03 8.51 -8.98
C LEU A 168 18.44 8.70 -9.56
N PRO A 169 19.08 9.88 -9.36
CA PRO A 169 20.52 10.03 -9.52
C PRO A 169 21.29 9.05 -8.62
N THR A 170 22.47 8.60 -9.06
CA THR A 170 23.24 7.55 -8.36
C THR A 170 23.58 7.94 -6.92
N ASP A 171 24.00 9.18 -6.68
CA ASP A 171 24.34 9.71 -5.36
C ASP A 171 23.13 9.73 -4.41
N GLU A 172 21.97 10.11 -4.93
CA GLU A 172 20.73 10.08 -4.18
C GLU A 172 20.29 8.63 -3.88
N TRP A 173 20.46 7.74 -4.86
CA TRP A 173 20.12 6.33 -4.69
C TRP A 173 21.03 5.64 -3.64
N VAL A 174 22.34 5.97 -3.62
CA VAL A 174 23.27 5.52 -2.58
C VAL A 174 22.82 5.99 -1.19
N ARG A 175 22.49 7.28 -1.02
CA ARG A 175 22.01 7.83 0.26
C ARG A 175 20.73 7.15 0.74
N VAL A 176 19.78 6.91 -0.15
CA VAL A 176 18.54 6.19 0.15
C VAL A 176 18.84 4.75 0.57
N ALA A 177 19.77 4.08 -0.11
CA ALA A 177 20.18 2.73 0.27
C ALA A 177 20.86 2.68 1.65
N GLU A 178 21.70 3.67 1.99
CA GLU A 178 22.31 3.80 3.33
C GLU A 178 21.26 3.97 4.42
N SER A 179 20.24 4.79 4.16
CA SER A 179 19.09 4.99 5.06
C SER A 179 18.34 3.68 5.32
N VAL A 180 18.09 2.88 4.26
CA VAL A 180 17.43 1.58 4.40
C VAL A 180 18.28 0.57 5.17
N VAL A 181 19.60 0.55 4.94
CA VAL A 181 20.53 -0.31 5.69
C VAL A 181 20.53 0.07 7.18
N ALA A 182 20.54 1.37 7.50
CA ALA A 182 20.45 1.84 8.89
C ALA A 182 19.14 1.39 9.56
N MET A 183 18.00 1.47 8.84
CA MET A 183 16.73 0.92 9.32
C MET A 183 16.80 -0.58 9.58
N GLN A 184 17.42 -1.35 8.69
CA GLN A 184 17.55 -2.80 8.86
C GLN A 184 18.32 -3.16 10.13
N HIS A 185 19.42 -2.45 10.43
CA HIS A 185 20.17 -2.65 11.67
C HIS A 185 19.33 -2.27 12.89
N TYR A 186 18.64 -1.16 12.87
CA TYR A 186 17.72 -0.77 13.94
C TYR A 186 16.63 -1.84 14.18
N LEU A 187 16.04 -2.38 13.11
CA LEU A 187 15.07 -3.47 13.22
C LEU A 187 15.70 -4.76 13.78
N ALA A 188 16.95 -5.06 13.46
CA ALA A 188 17.67 -6.21 14.02
C ALA A 188 17.89 -6.07 15.54
N ASP A 189 18.18 -4.84 16.01
CA ASP A 189 18.29 -4.54 17.44
C ASP A 189 16.96 -4.69 18.15
N LEU A 190 15.85 -4.16 17.57
CA LEU A 190 14.51 -4.36 18.10
C LEU A 190 14.11 -5.83 18.17
N ILE A 191 14.41 -6.62 17.12
CA ILE A 191 14.16 -8.06 17.08
C ILE A 191 14.94 -8.78 18.18
N SER A 192 16.20 -8.41 18.39
CA SER A 192 17.06 -9.01 19.42
C SER A 192 16.52 -8.72 20.81
N ALA A 193 16.13 -7.47 21.11
CA ALA A 193 15.52 -7.08 22.36
C ALA A 193 14.18 -7.80 22.59
N ARG A 194 13.30 -7.87 21.57
CA ARG A 194 11.98 -8.52 21.66
C ARG A 194 12.08 -10.02 21.84
N ARG A 195 13.11 -10.67 21.28
CA ARG A 195 13.35 -12.09 21.50
C ARG A 195 13.58 -12.42 22.97
N SER A 196 14.26 -11.54 23.69
CA SER A 196 14.51 -11.69 25.14
C SER A 196 13.28 -11.39 25.99
N THR A 197 12.36 -10.54 25.49
CA THR A 197 11.14 -10.12 26.21
C THR A 197 9.96 -10.17 25.23
N PRO A 198 9.41 -11.36 24.93
CA PRO A 198 8.27 -11.51 24.04
C PRO A 198 7.04 -10.74 24.51
N ALA A 199 6.26 -10.20 23.58
CA ALA A 199 4.99 -9.53 23.83
C ALA A 199 3.93 -10.02 22.83
N ASP A 200 2.66 -9.68 23.08
CA ASP A 200 1.58 -10.02 22.16
C ASP A 200 1.46 -8.97 21.04
N ASP A 201 2.46 -8.93 20.13
CA ASP A 201 2.56 -7.97 19.06
C ASP A 201 3.04 -8.56 17.72
N LEU A 202 3.04 -7.71 16.67
CA LEU A 202 3.48 -8.12 15.34
C LEU A 202 4.95 -8.55 15.35
N LEU A 203 5.83 -7.83 16.06
CA LEU A 203 7.26 -8.12 16.06
C LEU A 203 7.55 -9.52 16.61
N THR A 204 6.90 -9.90 17.70
CA THR A 204 6.96 -11.27 18.26
C THR A 204 6.48 -12.31 17.23
N THR A 205 5.38 -12.03 16.54
CA THR A 205 4.86 -12.91 15.46
C THR A 205 5.87 -13.08 14.33
N LEU A 206 6.56 -11.99 13.92
CA LEU A 206 7.59 -12.06 12.86
C LEU A 206 8.81 -12.90 13.31
N ILE A 207 9.26 -12.72 14.57
CA ILE A 207 10.34 -13.50 15.16
C ILE A 207 9.98 -14.99 15.15
N GLN A 208 8.79 -15.35 15.63
CA GLN A 208 8.31 -16.73 15.65
C GLN A 208 8.20 -17.31 14.24
N THR A 209 7.78 -16.51 13.25
CA THR A 209 7.69 -16.93 11.85
C THR A 209 9.07 -17.19 11.22
N ALA A 210 10.07 -16.43 11.62
CA ALA A 210 11.46 -16.57 11.17
C ALA A 210 12.27 -17.60 12.00
N THR A 211 11.68 -18.18 13.06
CA THR A 211 12.34 -19.18 13.90
C THR A 211 12.06 -20.59 13.37
N ALA A 212 13.13 -21.36 13.16
CA ALA A 212 13.06 -22.76 12.75
C ALA A 212 12.49 -23.64 13.87
N PRO A 213 11.99 -24.86 13.57
CA PRO A 213 11.56 -25.83 14.60
C PRO A 213 12.65 -26.16 15.64
N SER A 214 13.92 -26.03 15.29
CA SER A 214 15.06 -26.17 16.20
C SER A 214 15.20 -25.05 17.25
N GLY A 215 14.38 -24.00 17.17
CA GLY A 215 14.49 -22.80 18.01
C GLY A 215 15.51 -21.77 17.51
N GLN A 216 16.19 -22.05 16.39
CA GLN A 216 17.17 -21.12 15.80
C GLN A 216 16.44 -20.00 15.03
N LEU A 217 16.68 -18.74 15.43
CA LEU A 217 16.18 -17.58 14.70
C LEU A 217 17.03 -17.30 13.46
N ASP A 218 16.38 -17.21 12.31
CA ASP A 218 16.96 -16.61 11.09
C ASP A 218 16.76 -15.08 11.15
N MET A 219 17.77 -14.37 11.64
CA MET A 219 17.75 -12.91 11.78
C MET A 219 17.53 -12.22 10.44
N THR A 220 18.15 -12.69 9.37
CA THR A 220 18.01 -12.14 8.02
C THR A 220 16.53 -12.19 7.57
N LYS A 221 15.87 -13.31 7.82
CA LYS A 221 14.45 -13.48 7.48
C LYS A 221 13.56 -12.61 8.33
N ALA A 222 13.83 -12.49 9.64
CA ALA A 222 13.05 -11.64 10.55
C ALA A 222 13.16 -10.15 10.15
N VAL A 223 14.37 -9.65 9.87
CA VAL A 223 14.61 -8.28 9.39
C VAL A 223 13.94 -8.05 8.02
N SER A 224 14.05 -9.03 7.11
CA SER A 224 13.38 -8.94 5.80
C SER A 224 11.87 -8.82 5.94
N TYR A 225 11.24 -9.58 6.84
CA TYR A 225 9.81 -9.45 7.12
C TYR A 225 9.46 -8.09 7.72
N ALA A 226 10.18 -7.64 8.75
CA ALA A 226 9.92 -6.35 9.37
C ALA A 226 10.07 -5.20 8.36
N THR A 227 11.13 -5.19 7.55
CA THR A 227 11.34 -4.21 6.47
C THR A 227 10.18 -4.22 5.47
N ALA A 228 9.69 -5.41 5.08
CA ALA A 228 8.55 -5.53 4.17
C ALA A 228 7.26 -4.94 4.77
N PHE A 229 7.03 -5.10 6.07
CA PHE A 229 5.88 -4.52 6.76
C PHE A 229 5.96 -2.99 6.85
N VAL A 230 7.14 -2.43 7.13
CA VAL A 230 7.36 -0.96 7.12
C VAL A 230 6.97 -0.40 5.76
N PHE A 231 7.52 -0.98 4.69
CA PHE A 231 7.22 -0.54 3.33
C PHE A 231 5.72 -0.69 2.98
N ALA A 232 5.14 -1.88 3.22
CA ALA A 232 3.76 -2.19 2.83
C ALA A 232 2.73 -1.37 3.63
N GLY A 233 2.99 -1.10 4.91
CA GLY A 233 2.05 -0.41 5.79
C GLY A 233 2.09 1.11 5.66
N HIS A 234 3.19 1.70 5.18
CA HIS A 234 3.34 3.14 5.08
C HIS A 234 2.75 3.70 3.79
N LYS A 235 3.43 3.50 2.66
CA LYS A 235 3.14 4.24 1.41
C LYS A 235 1.76 3.97 0.84
N THR A 236 1.32 2.73 0.88
CA THR A 236 0.00 2.33 0.36
C THR A 236 -1.14 2.97 1.16
N THR A 237 -0.99 3.05 2.47
CA THR A 237 -1.98 3.67 3.35
C THR A 237 -1.96 5.20 3.23
N THR A 238 -0.77 5.82 3.11
CA THR A 238 -0.65 7.25 2.77
C THR A 238 -1.42 7.59 1.50
N ASP A 239 -1.26 6.77 0.45
CA ASP A 239 -1.94 6.98 -0.83
C ASP A 239 -3.45 6.71 -0.74
N LEU A 240 -3.87 5.73 0.06
CA LEU A 240 -5.29 5.49 0.34
C LEU A 240 -5.94 6.72 0.99
N LEU A 241 -5.33 7.27 2.04
CA LEU A 241 -5.84 8.44 2.74
C LEU A 241 -5.87 9.68 1.83
N GLY A 242 -4.79 9.90 1.07
CA GLY A 242 -4.70 11.01 0.14
C GLY A 242 -5.74 10.92 -0.99
N ASN A 243 -5.94 9.72 -1.56
CA ASN A 243 -6.95 9.49 -2.59
C ASN A 243 -8.37 9.66 -2.05
N ALA A 244 -8.65 9.16 -0.84
CA ALA A 244 -9.96 9.29 -0.21
C ALA A 244 -10.31 10.76 0.07
N LEU A 245 -9.39 11.51 0.66
CA LEU A 245 -9.58 12.95 0.92
C LEU A 245 -9.75 13.71 -0.38
N ARG A 246 -8.90 13.47 -1.38
CA ARG A 246 -9.04 14.10 -2.70
C ARG A 246 -10.40 13.83 -3.31
N LEU A 247 -10.86 12.58 -3.30
CA LEU A 247 -12.18 12.24 -3.87
C LEU A 247 -13.32 12.94 -3.13
N LEU A 248 -13.28 12.95 -1.79
CA LEU A 248 -14.29 13.65 -0.99
C LEU A 248 -14.29 15.17 -1.22
N LEU A 249 -13.10 15.78 -1.32
CA LEU A 249 -12.96 17.22 -1.58
C LEU A 249 -13.41 17.62 -3.00
N LEU A 250 -13.37 16.70 -3.96
CA LEU A 250 -13.90 16.88 -5.31
C LEU A 250 -15.41 16.58 -5.42
N HIS A 251 -16.02 15.98 -4.38
CA HIS A 251 -17.44 15.62 -4.32
C HIS A 251 -18.06 16.19 -3.03
N PRO A 252 -18.33 17.52 -2.97
CA PRO A 252 -18.78 18.19 -1.76
C PRO A 252 -20.05 17.59 -1.13
N GLU A 253 -20.95 17.04 -1.95
CA GLU A 253 -22.16 16.37 -1.50
C GLU A 253 -21.85 15.09 -0.70
N GLN A 254 -20.83 14.31 -1.10
CA GLN A 254 -20.37 13.12 -0.40
C GLN A 254 -19.64 13.49 0.89
N LEU A 255 -18.82 14.54 0.85
CA LEU A 255 -18.17 15.08 2.03
C LEU A 255 -19.20 15.56 3.05
N ALA A 256 -20.21 16.32 2.62
CA ALA A 256 -21.29 16.79 3.51
C ALA A 256 -22.10 15.63 4.09
N ALA A 257 -22.33 14.55 3.34
CA ALA A 257 -22.95 13.34 3.86
C ALA A 257 -22.11 12.70 4.96
N LEU A 258 -20.80 12.55 4.75
CA LEU A 258 -19.87 11.99 5.73
C LEU A 258 -19.76 12.86 7.00
N VAL A 259 -19.78 14.17 6.87
CA VAL A 259 -19.80 15.10 8.04
C VAL A 259 -21.05 14.88 8.89
N ARG A 260 -22.23 14.68 8.26
CA ARG A 260 -23.48 14.41 8.97
C ARG A 260 -23.54 13.01 9.58
N ASP A 261 -22.98 12.04 8.89
CA ASP A 261 -22.97 10.63 9.32
C ASP A 261 -21.57 10.02 9.19
N PRO A 262 -20.75 10.07 10.25
CA PRO A 262 -19.39 9.48 10.24
C PRO A 262 -19.34 7.97 9.99
N SER A 263 -20.44 7.25 10.13
CA SER A 263 -20.50 5.80 9.84
C SER A 263 -20.25 5.49 8.36
N LEU A 264 -20.46 6.47 7.46
CA LEU A 264 -20.19 6.37 6.03
C LEU A 264 -18.68 6.32 5.71
N ALA A 265 -17.80 6.59 6.68
CA ALA A 265 -16.35 6.57 6.46
C ALA A 265 -15.86 5.20 5.94
N ALA A 266 -16.43 4.10 6.43
CA ALA A 266 -16.08 2.76 5.95
C ALA A 266 -16.43 2.57 4.47
N ALA A 267 -17.62 2.98 4.06
CA ALA A 267 -18.07 2.92 2.67
C ALA A 267 -17.23 3.83 1.75
N ALA A 268 -16.86 5.03 2.22
CA ALA A 268 -15.98 5.93 1.48
C ALA A 268 -14.58 5.33 1.26
N VAL A 269 -14.05 4.57 2.22
CA VAL A 269 -12.77 3.85 2.07
C VAL A 269 -12.87 2.75 1.01
N GLU A 270 -13.93 1.92 1.03
CA GLU A 270 -14.12 0.85 0.02
C GLU A 270 -14.26 1.44 -1.39
N GLU A 271 -15.06 2.50 -1.53
CA GLU A 271 -15.24 3.15 -2.83
C GLU A 271 -13.96 3.84 -3.32
N THR A 272 -13.15 4.37 -2.41
CA THR A 272 -11.81 4.89 -2.76
C THR A 272 -10.91 3.78 -3.27
N LEU A 273 -10.89 2.61 -2.61
CA LEU A 273 -10.13 1.44 -3.03
C LEU A 273 -10.56 0.93 -4.41
N ARG A 274 -11.85 1.07 -4.74
CA ARG A 274 -12.35 0.78 -6.07
C ARG A 274 -11.96 1.88 -7.07
N ARG A 275 -12.32 3.13 -6.78
CA ARG A 275 -12.25 4.25 -7.73
C ARG A 275 -10.84 4.73 -8.03
N ASP A 276 -9.95 4.74 -7.03
CA ASP A 276 -8.57 5.25 -7.15
C ASP A 276 -7.63 4.50 -6.20
N CYS A 277 -7.45 3.18 -6.46
CA CYS A 277 -6.68 2.32 -5.57
C CYS A 277 -5.20 2.72 -5.52
N PRO A 278 -4.58 2.66 -4.32
CA PRO A 278 -3.17 3.02 -4.12
C PRO A 278 -2.18 2.17 -4.92
N VAL A 279 -2.53 0.91 -5.18
CA VAL A 279 -1.73 -0.04 -5.97
C VAL A 279 -2.53 -0.40 -7.23
N PRO A 280 -2.32 0.32 -8.35
CA PRO A 280 -3.11 0.12 -9.57
C PRO A 280 -2.78 -1.18 -10.30
N GLY A 281 -1.68 -1.86 -9.96
CA GLY A 281 -1.31 -3.12 -10.59
C GLY A 281 -0.27 -3.90 -9.80
N THR A 282 -0.16 -5.19 -10.10
CA THR A 282 0.86 -6.09 -9.56
C THR A 282 1.31 -7.08 -10.64
N ALA A 283 2.51 -7.64 -10.51
CA ALA A 283 3.02 -8.57 -11.52
C ALA A 283 2.84 -10.03 -11.11
N ARG A 284 2.77 -10.89 -12.13
CA ARG A 284 2.90 -12.35 -12.05
C ARG A 284 3.85 -12.85 -13.12
N VAL A 285 4.26 -14.10 -12.98
CA VAL A 285 5.06 -14.82 -14.00
C VAL A 285 4.33 -16.09 -14.39
N ALA A 286 4.17 -16.33 -15.67
CA ALA A 286 3.58 -17.57 -16.18
C ALA A 286 4.54 -18.76 -15.92
N ASN A 287 4.05 -19.81 -15.25
CA ASN A 287 4.83 -21.03 -14.99
C ASN A 287 4.82 -22.00 -16.20
N VAL A 288 3.83 -21.85 -17.05
CA VAL A 288 3.59 -22.62 -18.29
C VAL A 288 3.06 -21.69 -19.36
N ASP A 289 2.96 -22.16 -20.59
CA ASP A 289 2.19 -21.44 -21.61
C ASP A 289 0.72 -21.38 -21.19
N VAL A 290 0.14 -20.18 -21.13
CA VAL A 290 -1.25 -19.97 -20.68
C VAL A 290 -2.05 -19.28 -21.75
N LYS A 291 -3.18 -19.90 -22.14
CA LYS A 291 -4.14 -19.27 -23.03
C LYS A 291 -5.21 -18.51 -22.22
N ILE A 292 -5.39 -17.21 -22.51
CA ILE A 292 -6.45 -16.35 -21.97
C ILE A 292 -7.20 -15.75 -23.17
N GLY A 293 -8.47 -16.10 -23.36
CA GLY A 293 -9.18 -15.80 -24.59
C GLY A 293 -8.44 -16.40 -25.81
N ASP A 294 -8.11 -15.57 -26.78
CA ASP A 294 -7.37 -15.98 -27.98
C ASP A 294 -5.87 -15.73 -27.90
N VAL A 295 -5.39 -15.17 -26.78
CA VAL A 295 -3.98 -14.82 -26.56
C VAL A 295 -3.27 -15.94 -25.81
N THR A 296 -2.10 -16.37 -26.28
CA THR A 296 -1.21 -17.29 -25.56
C THR A 296 -0.05 -16.50 -24.95
N ILE A 297 0.03 -16.53 -23.63
CA ILE A 297 1.13 -15.95 -22.85
C ILE A 297 2.18 -17.05 -22.66
N PRO A 298 3.42 -16.88 -23.13
CA PRO A 298 4.43 -17.92 -23.03
C PRO A 298 4.91 -18.12 -21.60
N LYS A 299 5.40 -19.32 -21.31
CA LYS A 299 6.09 -19.65 -20.07
C LYS A 299 7.20 -18.62 -19.80
N ASP A 300 7.40 -18.31 -18.50
CA ASP A 300 8.34 -17.35 -17.95
C ASP A 300 8.07 -15.89 -18.33
N ALA A 301 7.02 -15.61 -19.11
CA ALA A 301 6.60 -14.24 -19.38
C ALA A 301 6.05 -13.56 -18.13
N ARG A 302 6.36 -12.27 -17.97
CA ARG A 302 5.81 -11.41 -16.90
C ARG A 302 4.46 -10.85 -17.35
N ILE A 303 3.53 -10.79 -16.42
CA ILE A 303 2.17 -10.29 -16.63
C ILE A 303 1.86 -9.23 -15.58
N LEU A 304 1.59 -8.01 -16.03
CA LEU A 304 1.05 -6.95 -15.20
C LEU A 304 -0.47 -7.10 -15.13
N VAL A 305 -1.01 -7.39 -13.96
CA VAL A 305 -2.45 -7.40 -13.72
C VAL A 305 -2.88 -6.04 -13.21
N LEU A 306 -3.71 -5.32 -13.98
CA LEU A 306 -4.12 -3.96 -13.70
C LEU A 306 -5.37 -3.94 -12.80
N LEU A 307 -5.16 -3.88 -11.47
CA LEU A 307 -6.22 -3.79 -10.46
C LEU A 307 -7.06 -2.53 -10.65
N GLY A 308 -6.40 -1.39 -10.92
CA GLY A 308 -7.08 -0.13 -11.19
C GLY A 308 -7.95 -0.16 -12.45
N SER A 309 -7.56 -0.92 -13.47
CA SER A 309 -8.41 -1.14 -14.65
C SER A 309 -9.59 -2.04 -14.31
N ALA A 310 -9.34 -3.17 -13.65
CA ALA A 310 -10.36 -4.13 -13.25
C ALA A 310 -11.45 -3.50 -12.36
N ASN A 311 -11.07 -2.59 -11.48
CA ASN A 311 -11.99 -1.84 -10.62
C ASN A 311 -12.89 -0.85 -11.37
N HIS A 312 -12.63 -0.63 -12.63
CA HIS A 312 -13.44 0.20 -13.54
C HIS A 312 -14.09 -0.62 -14.66
N ASP A 313 -14.09 -1.95 -14.56
CA ASP A 313 -14.74 -2.81 -15.56
C ASP A 313 -16.26 -2.63 -15.50
N GLU A 314 -16.83 -2.12 -16.56
CA GLU A 314 -18.25 -1.80 -16.70
C GLU A 314 -19.15 -3.05 -16.69
N ARG A 315 -18.54 -4.24 -16.83
CA ARG A 315 -19.22 -5.54 -16.72
C ARG A 315 -19.50 -5.92 -15.27
N VAL A 316 -18.81 -5.28 -14.31
CA VAL A 316 -18.90 -5.54 -12.86
C VAL A 316 -19.43 -4.31 -12.12
N PHE A 317 -18.99 -3.11 -12.49
CA PHE A 317 -19.30 -1.88 -11.80
C PHE A 317 -20.11 -0.94 -12.68
N GLU A 318 -21.40 -0.83 -12.43
CA GLU A 318 -22.25 0.13 -13.12
C GLU A 318 -21.77 1.56 -12.86
N ALA A 319 -21.75 2.43 -13.89
CA ALA A 319 -21.23 3.80 -13.81
C ALA A 319 -19.85 3.85 -13.11
N SER A 320 -18.92 3.00 -13.55
CA SER A 320 -17.63 2.73 -12.91
C SER A 320 -16.76 3.98 -12.68
N SER A 321 -16.95 5.04 -13.46
CA SER A 321 -16.26 6.33 -13.32
C SER A 321 -16.79 7.21 -12.18
N LYS A 322 -18.03 6.97 -11.69
CA LYS A 322 -18.63 7.74 -10.60
C LYS A 322 -18.01 7.35 -9.26
N PHE A 323 -17.73 8.33 -8.42
CA PHE A 323 -17.41 8.13 -7.00
C PHE A 323 -18.71 8.11 -6.19
N ASP A 324 -19.09 6.96 -5.68
CA ASP A 324 -20.34 6.74 -4.96
C ASP A 324 -20.15 5.80 -3.76
N PRO A 325 -19.89 6.33 -2.57
CA PRO A 325 -19.77 5.51 -1.36
C PRO A 325 -21.02 4.67 -1.03
N GLY A 326 -22.18 5.02 -1.60
CA GLY A 326 -23.44 4.28 -1.42
C GLY A 326 -23.64 3.09 -2.35
N ARG A 327 -22.69 2.80 -3.27
CA ARG A 327 -22.83 1.69 -4.23
C ARG A 327 -22.85 0.32 -3.55
N ALA A 328 -23.69 -0.57 -4.06
CA ALA A 328 -23.83 -1.93 -3.49
C ALA A 328 -22.67 -2.88 -3.85
N ASP A 329 -21.98 -2.63 -4.96
CA ASP A 329 -20.94 -3.50 -5.54
C ASP A 329 -19.50 -3.12 -5.13
N SER A 330 -19.33 -2.15 -4.23
CA SER A 330 -18.01 -1.69 -3.79
C SER A 330 -17.12 -2.83 -3.27
N GLY A 331 -17.67 -3.85 -2.62
CA GLY A 331 -16.95 -5.01 -2.08
C GLY A 331 -16.29 -5.91 -3.13
N GLU A 332 -16.66 -5.80 -4.42
CA GLU A 332 -16.07 -6.57 -5.50
C GLU A 332 -14.74 -6.01 -6.01
N HIS A 333 -14.30 -4.86 -5.47
CA HIS A 333 -13.05 -4.25 -5.89
C HIS A 333 -11.83 -5.16 -5.63
N LEU A 334 -10.81 -5.01 -6.46
CA LEU A 334 -9.53 -5.70 -6.37
C LEU A 334 -8.41 -4.84 -5.76
N GLY A 335 -8.73 -3.74 -5.08
CA GLY A 335 -7.75 -2.81 -4.50
C GLY A 335 -6.82 -3.44 -3.45
N PHE A 336 -7.22 -4.56 -2.86
CA PHE A 336 -6.39 -5.41 -1.98
C PHE A 336 -5.92 -6.70 -2.64
N GLY A 337 -6.04 -6.83 -3.95
CA GLY A 337 -5.79 -8.07 -4.66
C GLY A 337 -6.85 -9.15 -4.40
N ARG A 338 -6.55 -10.39 -4.78
CA ARG A 338 -7.43 -11.57 -4.62
C ARG A 338 -6.58 -12.83 -4.46
N GLY A 339 -7.19 -13.92 -3.98
CA GLY A 339 -6.51 -15.23 -3.83
C GLY A 339 -5.61 -15.29 -2.60
N VAL A 340 -4.59 -16.16 -2.64
CA VAL A 340 -3.71 -16.44 -1.50
C VAL A 340 -2.89 -15.23 -1.05
N HIS A 341 -2.64 -14.28 -1.97
CA HIS A 341 -1.94 -13.01 -1.71
C HIS A 341 -2.88 -11.83 -1.41
N PHE A 342 -4.17 -12.06 -1.14
CA PHE A 342 -5.04 -11.00 -0.64
C PHE A 342 -4.34 -10.23 0.49
N CYS A 343 -4.41 -8.90 0.48
CA CYS A 343 -3.63 -8.04 1.37
C CYS A 343 -3.80 -8.43 2.85
N LEU A 344 -2.68 -8.76 3.50
CA LEU A 344 -2.66 -9.12 4.91
C LEU A 344 -3.06 -7.93 5.80
N GLY A 345 -2.62 -6.72 5.43
CA GLY A 345 -2.90 -5.47 6.13
C GLY A 345 -4.27 -4.85 5.83
N ALA A 346 -5.13 -5.48 5.02
CA ALA A 346 -6.41 -4.90 4.62
C ALA A 346 -7.29 -4.46 5.80
N PRO A 347 -7.42 -5.24 6.90
CA PRO A 347 -8.19 -4.78 8.06
C PRO A 347 -7.60 -3.53 8.72
N LEU A 348 -6.28 -3.43 8.82
CA LEU A 348 -5.59 -2.29 9.41
C LEU A 348 -5.69 -1.03 8.52
N ALA A 349 -5.54 -1.17 7.20
CA ALA A 349 -5.69 -0.07 6.26
C ALA A 349 -7.13 0.49 6.26
N ARG A 350 -8.13 -0.38 6.32
CA ARG A 350 -9.54 0.01 6.47
C ARG A 350 -9.79 0.77 7.78
N LEU A 351 -9.25 0.27 8.89
CA LEU A 351 -9.37 0.93 10.19
C LEU A 351 -8.74 2.32 10.16
N GLN A 352 -7.51 2.44 9.65
CA GLN A 352 -6.84 3.74 9.53
C GLN A 352 -7.62 4.70 8.62
N GLY A 353 -8.12 4.21 7.47
CA GLY A 353 -8.96 5.02 6.56
C GLY A 353 -10.22 5.54 7.24
N ARG A 354 -10.96 4.67 7.91
CA ARG A 354 -12.19 5.03 8.64
C ARG A 354 -11.92 6.06 9.74
N VAL A 355 -10.92 5.82 10.59
CA VAL A 355 -10.58 6.72 11.68
C VAL A 355 -10.10 8.07 11.14
N ALA A 356 -9.22 8.08 10.15
CA ALA A 356 -8.68 9.29 9.56
C ALA A 356 -9.78 10.18 8.96
N LEU A 357 -10.68 9.60 8.16
CA LEU A 357 -11.78 10.33 7.55
C LEU A 357 -12.73 10.88 8.63
N SER A 358 -13.08 10.06 9.63
CA SER A 358 -13.95 10.50 10.73
C SER A 358 -13.33 11.66 11.53
N VAL A 359 -12.05 11.57 11.89
CA VAL A 359 -11.37 12.63 12.67
C VAL A 359 -11.28 13.92 11.85
N LEU A 360 -10.80 13.88 10.60
CA LEU A 360 -10.62 15.08 9.81
C LEU A 360 -11.95 15.79 9.52
N THR A 361 -12.99 15.06 9.16
CA THR A 361 -14.30 15.63 8.84
C THR A 361 -15.03 16.22 10.06
N GLN A 362 -14.77 15.69 11.25
CA GLN A 362 -15.35 16.22 12.49
C GLN A 362 -14.54 17.39 13.08
N ARG A 363 -13.22 17.40 12.89
CA ARG A 363 -12.33 18.42 13.48
C ARG A 363 -12.16 19.66 12.61
N LEU A 364 -12.25 19.52 11.28
CA LEU A 364 -11.96 20.59 10.30
C LEU A 364 -13.25 21.07 9.62
N PRO A 365 -14.01 21.99 10.24
CA PRO A 365 -15.26 22.48 9.69
C PRO A 365 -15.04 23.23 8.37
N GLY A 366 -15.91 23.02 7.39
CA GLY A 366 -15.76 23.65 6.07
C GLY A 366 -14.54 23.16 5.28
N LEU A 367 -14.08 21.95 5.54
CA LEU A 367 -12.93 21.36 4.85
C LEU A 367 -13.15 21.35 3.33
N ARG A 368 -12.19 21.92 2.58
CA ARG A 368 -12.25 22.12 1.12
C ARG A 368 -10.85 22.13 0.51
N LEU A 369 -10.73 21.98 -0.83
CA LEU A 369 -9.48 22.27 -1.51
C LEU A 369 -9.10 23.75 -1.31
N ALA A 370 -7.81 24.00 -1.05
CA ALA A 370 -7.34 25.35 -0.78
C ALA A 370 -7.23 26.19 -2.06
N ASP A 371 -7.12 25.54 -3.22
CA ASP A 371 -7.06 26.19 -4.54
C ASP A 371 -7.59 25.23 -5.65
N GLU A 372 -7.81 25.80 -6.84
CA GLU A 372 -8.35 25.06 -8.00
C GLU A 372 -7.28 24.34 -8.83
N ARG A 373 -6.02 24.37 -8.41
CA ARG A 373 -4.95 23.71 -9.18
C ARG A 373 -5.15 22.21 -9.20
N PRO A 374 -4.94 21.56 -10.36
CA PRO A 374 -5.04 20.10 -10.43
C PRO A 374 -4.09 19.41 -9.45
N VAL A 375 -4.60 18.48 -8.68
CA VAL A 375 -3.80 17.67 -7.77
C VAL A 375 -2.85 16.80 -8.58
N LYS A 376 -1.54 16.93 -8.32
CA LYS A 376 -0.51 16.15 -9.01
C LYS A 376 -0.33 14.79 -8.36
N PHE A 377 -0.32 13.75 -9.19
CA PHE A 377 0.00 12.38 -8.78
C PHE A 377 1.47 12.07 -9.02
N ARG A 378 2.01 11.18 -8.21
CA ARG A 378 3.36 10.64 -8.44
C ARG A 378 3.43 9.91 -9.77
N GLN A 379 4.57 10.06 -10.44
CA GLN A 379 4.83 9.41 -11.72
C GLN A 379 5.50 8.04 -11.50
N VAL A 380 4.79 7.12 -10.84
CA VAL A 380 5.28 5.76 -10.55
C VAL A 380 4.21 4.75 -10.93
N THR A 381 4.60 3.72 -11.67
CA THR A 381 3.66 2.73 -12.22
C THR A 381 3.00 1.86 -11.16
N MET A 382 3.69 1.59 -10.03
CA MET A 382 3.23 0.66 -9.00
C MET A 382 2.37 1.31 -7.90
N PHE A 383 2.39 2.64 -7.76
CA PHE A 383 1.69 3.35 -6.70
C PHE A 383 0.98 4.57 -7.27
N ARG A 384 -0.23 4.82 -6.76
CA ARG A 384 -1.05 5.94 -7.16
C ARG A 384 -1.56 6.70 -5.94
N GLY A 385 -1.07 7.92 -5.79
CA GLY A 385 -1.51 8.84 -4.76
C GLY A 385 -0.99 10.25 -5.03
N PRO A 386 -1.63 11.27 -4.45
CA PRO A 386 -1.24 12.66 -4.63
C PRO A 386 0.15 12.93 -4.04
N VAL A 387 0.89 13.83 -4.68
CA VAL A 387 2.18 14.32 -4.17
C VAL A 387 1.95 15.27 -2.99
N SER A 388 0.95 16.15 -3.11
CA SER A 388 0.48 17.09 -2.10
C SER A 388 -1.03 17.26 -2.24
N LEU A 389 -1.70 17.64 -1.15
CA LEU A 389 -3.13 17.93 -1.13
C LEU A 389 -3.38 19.16 -0.26
N GLU A 390 -3.29 20.33 -0.86
CA GLU A 390 -3.54 21.59 -0.18
C GLU A 390 -5.03 21.71 0.17
N ALA A 391 -5.33 21.75 1.44
CA ALA A 391 -6.67 21.88 1.97
C ALA A 391 -6.80 23.08 2.90
N ALA A 392 -8.00 23.64 3.00
CA ALA A 392 -8.37 24.73 3.90
C ALA A 392 -9.64 24.40 4.65
N TRP A 393 -9.83 25.02 5.80
CA TRP A 393 -11.01 24.87 6.67
C TRP A 393 -11.26 26.15 7.47
N ASP A 394 -12.39 26.20 8.13
CA ASP A 394 -12.77 27.34 8.95
C ASP A 394 -12.20 27.16 10.37
N VAL A 395 -11.34 28.10 10.80
CA VAL A 395 -10.75 28.06 12.14
C VAL A 395 -11.82 28.45 13.17
N LYS A 396 -12.01 27.61 14.17
CA LYS A 396 -12.86 27.94 15.32
C LYS A 396 -12.25 29.16 16.04
N LYS A 397 -13.05 30.22 16.19
CA LYS A 397 -12.67 31.41 16.94
C LYS A 397 -12.62 31.11 18.44
#